data_cb3689a41ea78052f8a5354441d39ef3
#
_entry.id   cb3689a41ea78052f8a5354441d39ef3
#
_cell.length_a   1.000
_cell.length_b   1.000
_cell.length_c   1.000
_cell.angle_alpha   90.00
_cell.angle_beta   90.00
_cell.angle_gamma   90.00
#
_symmetry.space_group_name_H-M   'P 1'
#
loop_
_entity.id
_entity.type
_entity.pdbx_description
1 polymer ?
#
loop_
_entity_poly.entity_id
_entity_poly.type
_entity_poly.pdbx_seq_one_letter_code
_entity_poly.pdbx_strand_id
1 'polypeptide(L)'
;MALPLFASFSRAIARSRAVAVVAVFAVFAVAACAQAPVGSGGAPKSAANAAAKAASLPRVHVIGASVSGGFRDGPMTGAEVVGETVSLQQVLKAWCGEHARATTHATMQMMAMFTNPLQIGAQQVAGAQKAEAVGVLAVDFAFWFAYGYVAGDDEAKARGDLLARGLELLDGLRGPIVLGDLPDMTGALPRMLKPAQIPGVELQATLNAQIAAFAKARPNVRLLPLATLMRQLKTDGVDLPLASGPVRAHPGALLQGDQLHANRLGMAYLGWFLQPTLRALFAAEHPLAKQEWTFEQFVGACGAEDDLAAVQAAAKGAGAKPAAAPADGSRGGK
;
A
#
# COMPACT_ATOMS: atom_id res chain seq x y z
N MET A 1 -65.13 -3.06 -24.08
CA MET A 1 -65.23 -4.51 -23.81
C MET A 1 -64.03 -4.93 -22.98
N ALA A 2 -64.36 -5.15 -21.71
CA ALA A 2 -63.99 -6.23 -20.85
C ALA A 2 -62.52 -6.25 -20.33
N LEU A 3 -62.32 -5.80 -19.13
CA LEU A 3 -61.50 -6.39 -18.06
C LEU A 3 -61.99 -7.84 -17.77
N PRO A 4 -61.22 -8.73 -17.16
CA PRO A 4 -60.95 -8.70 -15.73
C PRO A 4 -59.56 -9.25 -15.30
N LEU A 5 -59.00 -8.76 -14.13
CA LEU A 5 -59.08 -9.40 -12.79
C LEU A 5 -58.27 -10.68 -12.61
N PHE A 6 -57.29 -10.58 -11.72
CA PHE A 6 -56.98 -11.54 -10.62
C PHE A 6 -55.90 -10.82 -9.78
N ALA A 7 -56.13 -10.20 -8.69
CA ALA A 7 -56.56 -10.61 -7.37
C ALA A 7 -55.64 -11.61 -6.66
N SER A 8 -55.00 -11.06 -5.62
CA SER A 8 -54.70 -11.65 -4.32
C SER A 8 -53.99 -12.99 -4.23
N PHE A 9 -52.84 -13.00 -3.57
CA PHE A 9 -52.51 -13.96 -2.52
C PHE A 9 -51.66 -13.27 -1.43
N SER A 10 -52.26 -13.05 -0.44
CA SER A 10 -52.27 -13.24 1.00
C SER A 10 -50.96 -13.69 1.63
N ARG A 11 -50.50 -12.88 2.56
CA ARG A 11 -50.04 -13.20 3.94
C ARG A 11 -49.77 -14.65 4.25
N ALA A 12 -48.54 -14.94 4.67
CA ALA A 12 -48.33 -15.83 5.81
C ALA A 12 -46.90 -15.70 6.38
N ILE A 13 -46.86 -15.28 7.61
CA ILE A 13 -46.10 -15.85 8.71
C ILE A 13 -44.66 -15.36 8.89
N ALA A 14 -44.56 -14.36 9.72
CA ALA A 14 -43.46 -14.13 10.62
C ALA A 14 -43.23 -15.37 11.52
N ARG A 15 -42.05 -15.94 11.50
CA ARG A 15 -41.51 -16.70 12.62
C ARG A 15 -40.09 -16.29 12.89
N SER A 16 -39.95 -15.46 13.92
CA SER A 16 -38.75 -15.25 14.70
C SER A 16 -38.02 -16.57 14.96
N ARG A 17 -36.76 -16.64 14.51
CA ARG A 17 -35.79 -17.53 15.16
C ARG A 17 -34.70 -16.63 15.69
N ALA A 18 -34.82 -16.31 16.97
CA ALA A 18 -33.76 -15.81 17.80
C ALA A 18 -32.65 -16.87 17.81
N VAL A 19 -31.54 -16.60 17.13
CA VAL A 19 -30.30 -17.35 17.32
C VAL A 19 -29.57 -16.70 18.49
N ALA A 20 -29.65 -17.36 19.64
CA ALA A 20 -28.86 -17.04 20.81
C ALA A 20 -27.37 -17.27 20.48
N VAL A 21 -26.62 -16.18 20.34
CA VAL A 21 -25.17 -16.23 20.33
C VAL A 21 -24.71 -16.42 21.77
N VAL A 22 -24.36 -17.67 22.11
CA VAL A 22 -23.70 -17.99 23.37
C VAL A 22 -22.28 -17.47 23.28
N ALA A 23 -22.03 -16.34 23.93
CA ALA A 23 -20.67 -15.83 24.16
C ALA A 23 -20.01 -16.74 25.22
N VAL A 24 -19.11 -17.60 24.77
CA VAL A 24 -18.23 -18.37 25.67
C VAL A 24 -17.11 -17.43 26.10
N PHE A 25 -17.25 -16.82 27.26
CA PHE A 25 -16.15 -16.17 27.95
C PHE A 25 -15.23 -17.26 28.52
N ALA A 26 -14.11 -17.52 27.85
CA ALA A 26 -13.02 -18.27 28.44
C ALA A 26 -12.32 -17.38 29.49
N VAL A 27 -12.67 -17.60 30.74
CA VAL A 27 -11.93 -17.02 31.90
C VAL A 27 -10.62 -17.79 32.01
N PHE A 28 -9.52 -17.19 31.55
CA PHE A 28 -8.19 -17.66 31.90
C PHE A 28 -7.89 -17.26 33.35
N ALA A 29 -8.01 -18.21 34.24
CA ALA A 29 -7.49 -18.10 35.59
C ALA A 29 -5.94 -18.07 35.49
N VAL A 30 -5.34 -16.90 35.68
CA VAL A 30 -3.89 -16.77 35.88
C VAL A 30 -3.58 -17.29 37.27
N ALA A 31 -3.01 -18.49 37.33
CA ALA A 31 -2.42 -19.01 38.55
C ALA A 31 -1.23 -18.11 38.92
N ALA A 32 -1.38 -17.35 39.97
CA ALA A 32 -0.29 -16.58 40.58
C ALA A 32 0.71 -17.58 41.23
N CYS A 33 1.74 -17.97 40.51
CA CYS A 33 2.94 -18.53 41.13
C CYS A 33 3.66 -17.40 41.88
N ALA A 34 3.60 -17.45 43.22
CA ALA A 34 4.42 -16.62 44.05
C ALA A 34 5.91 -16.95 43.81
N GLN A 35 6.57 -16.11 43.04
CA GLN A 35 8.03 -16.15 42.88
C GLN A 35 8.63 -15.36 44.08
N ALA A 36 9.56 -16.00 44.75
CA ALA A 36 10.43 -15.41 45.77
C ALA A 36 11.14 -14.16 45.23
N PRO A 37 11.46 -13.16 46.06
CA PRO A 37 12.15 -11.97 45.59
C PRO A 37 13.57 -12.33 45.13
N VAL A 38 13.73 -12.40 43.80
CA VAL A 38 15.06 -12.41 43.17
C VAL A 38 15.62 -10.99 43.32
N GLY A 39 16.83 -10.90 43.88
CA GLY A 39 17.52 -9.67 44.18
C GLY A 39 17.46 -8.64 43.06
N SER A 40 17.32 -7.38 43.45
CA SER A 40 17.31 -6.19 42.58
C SER A 40 18.66 -6.01 41.87
N GLY A 41 18.89 -6.82 40.86
CA GLY A 41 19.91 -6.55 39.86
C GLY A 41 19.41 -5.37 39.03
N GLY A 42 19.88 -4.17 39.27
CA GLY A 42 19.52 -2.98 38.51
C GLY A 42 19.76 -3.25 37.01
N ALA A 43 18.72 -3.02 36.21
CA ALA A 43 18.86 -3.08 34.75
C ALA A 43 20.08 -2.24 34.36
N PRO A 44 20.93 -2.73 33.43
CA PRO A 44 22.12 -2.01 33.03
C PRO A 44 21.73 -0.63 32.52
N LYS A 45 22.35 0.42 33.07
CA LYS A 45 22.09 1.84 32.72
C LYS A 45 22.11 2.09 31.21
N SER A 46 22.83 1.28 30.45
CA SER A 46 22.89 1.25 29.00
C SER A 46 21.52 0.95 28.36
N ALA A 47 20.76 -0.04 28.86
CA ALA A 47 19.47 -0.40 28.31
C ALA A 47 18.40 0.68 28.59
N ALA A 48 18.45 1.28 29.77
CA ALA A 48 17.55 2.39 30.12
C ALA A 48 17.82 3.64 29.28
N ASN A 49 19.10 3.98 29.04
CA ASN A 49 19.47 5.10 28.16
C ASN A 49 19.09 4.84 26.69
N ALA A 50 19.25 3.62 26.18
CA ALA A 50 18.82 3.25 24.85
C ALA A 50 17.29 3.33 24.68
N ALA A 51 16.54 2.88 25.69
CA ALA A 51 15.09 2.98 25.71
C ALA A 51 14.61 4.45 25.77
N ALA A 52 15.24 5.30 26.58
CA ALA A 52 14.95 6.73 26.66
C ALA A 52 15.28 7.46 25.35
N LYS A 53 16.44 7.19 24.73
CA LYS A 53 16.80 7.71 23.40
C LYS A 53 15.77 7.27 22.36
N ALA A 54 15.36 6.00 22.35
CA ALA A 54 14.37 5.51 21.42
C ALA A 54 13.00 6.18 21.61
N ALA A 55 12.59 6.47 22.85
CA ALA A 55 11.33 7.15 23.14
C ALA A 55 11.28 8.60 22.63
N SER A 56 12.43 9.27 22.51
CA SER A 56 12.57 10.66 22.07
C SER A 56 12.70 10.84 20.56
N LEU A 57 12.87 9.75 19.79
CA LEU A 57 13.02 9.85 18.33
C LEU A 57 11.71 10.28 17.66
N PRO A 58 11.78 11.15 16.63
CA PRO A 58 10.62 11.49 15.83
C PRO A 58 10.00 10.24 15.18
N ARG A 59 8.68 10.25 14.99
CA ARG A 59 7.96 9.11 14.41
C ARG A 59 7.41 9.48 13.05
N VAL A 60 7.68 8.63 12.06
CA VAL A 60 6.97 8.62 10.77
C VAL A 60 5.94 7.50 10.83
N HIS A 61 4.68 7.81 10.57
CA HIS A 61 3.59 6.86 10.71
C HIS A 61 2.97 6.49 9.36
N VAL A 62 2.75 5.21 9.14
CA VAL A 62 2.16 4.68 7.90
C VAL A 62 0.72 4.30 8.15
N ILE A 63 -0.18 4.83 7.35
CA ILE A 63 -1.59 4.44 7.26
C ILE A 63 -1.92 4.05 5.83
N GLY A 64 -2.89 3.20 5.64
CA GLY A 64 -3.30 2.78 4.30
C GLY A 64 -3.68 1.32 4.23
N ALA A 65 -3.55 0.79 3.02
CA ALA A 65 -4.00 -0.52 2.62
C ALA A 65 -2.83 -1.52 2.49
N SER A 66 -2.89 -2.33 1.46
CA SER A 66 -2.01 -3.46 1.22
C SER A 66 -0.59 -3.09 0.84
N VAL A 67 -0.36 -2.01 0.09
CA VAL A 67 1.00 -1.53 -0.23
C VAL A 67 1.69 -1.05 1.05
N SER A 68 0.96 -0.29 1.87
CA SER A 68 1.45 0.17 3.17
C SER A 68 1.66 -0.97 4.17
N GLY A 69 0.78 -1.97 4.17
CA GLY A 69 0.79 -3.11 5.09
C GLY A 69 1.71 -4.27 4.68
N GLY A 70 2.12 -4.34 3.42
CA GLY A 70 2.95 -5.43 2.89
C GLY A 70 2.10 -6.65 2.47
N PHE A 71 1.35 -6.55 1.37
CA PHE A 71 0.56 -7.66 0.85
C PHE A 71 1.44 -8.68 0.13
N ARG A 72 1.12 -9.95 0.32
CA ARG A 72 1.75 -11.08 -0.34
C ARG A 72 0.70 -11.83 -1.17
N ASP A 73 0.90 -11.87 -2.48
CA ASP A 73 0.18 -12.79 -3.35
C ASP A 73 0.58 -14.23 -3.00
N GLY A 74 -0.37 -15.09 -2.79
CA GLY A 74 -0.07 -16.40 -2.25
C GLY A 74 -1.23 -17.38 -2.37
N PRO A 75 -1.38 -18.33 -1.43
CA PRO A 75 -2.37 -19.40 -1.50
C PRO A 75 -3.80 -18.96 -1.79
N MET A 76 -4.17 -17.75 -1.37
CA MET A 76 -5.50 -17.16 -1.63
C MET A 76 -5.71 -16.85 -3.12
N THR A 77 -4.65 -16.60 -3.87
CA THR A 77 -4.72 -16.23 -5.29
C THR A 77 -4.36 -17.39 -6.19
N GLY A 78 -3.85 -18.50 -5.66
CA GLY A 78 -3.34 -19.64 -6.42
C GLY A 78 -2.08 -19.32 -7.22
N ALA A 79 -1.43 -18.18 -6.96
CA ALA A 79 -0.14 -17.84 -7.53
C ALA A 79 0.98 -18.46 -6.70
N GLU A 80 2.04 -18.88 -7.35
CA GLU A 80 3.26 -19.28 -6.66
C GLU A 80 3.90 -18.05 -6.03
N VAL A 81 4.10 -18.11 -4.70
CA VAL A 81 4.66 -16.97 -3.95
C VAL A 81 6.16 -16.99 -4.07
N VAL A 82 6.70 -16.03 -4.76
CA VAL A 82 8.14 -15.82 -4.84
C VAL A 82 8.57 -14.80 -3.79
N GLY A 83 9.31 -15.23 -2.80
CA GLY A 83 9.95 -14.37 -1.81
C GLY A 83 9.06 -13.88 -0.66
N GLU A 84 9.63 -13.04 0.19
CA GLU A 84 8.96 -12.43 1.33
C GLU A 84 8.28 -11.10 0.94
N THR A 85 7.21 -10.76 1.67
CA THR A 85 6.56 -9.46 1.54
C THR A 85 7.36 -8.39 2.26
N VAL A 86 7.44 -7.21 1.66
CA VAL A 86 8.01 -6.02 2.29
C VAL A 86 6.93 -4.96 2.43
N SER A 87 6.66 -4.50 3.66
CA SER A 87 5.75 -3.39 3.90
C SER A 87 6.46 -2.05 3.76
N LEU A 88 5.70 -0.99 3.49
CA LEU A 88 6.25 0.36 3.48
C LEU A 88 6.88 0.73 4.83
N GLN A 89 6.31 0.25 5.96
CA GLN A 89 6.92 0.44 7.27
C GLN A 89 8.32 -0.18 7.37
N GLN A 90 8.53 -1.38 6.80
CA GLN A 90 9.85 -2.04 6.82
C GLN A 90 10.87 -1.23 6.01
N VAL A 91 10.48 -0.76 4.81
CA VAL A 91 11.33 0.13 3.99
C VAL A 91 11.70 1.39 4.77
N LEU A 92 10.71 2.04 5.38
CA LEU A 92 10.93 3.24 6.19
C LEU A 92 11.77 2.98 7.43
N LYS A 93 11.57 1.84 8.11
CA LYS A 93 12.39 1.47 9.27
C LYS A 93 13.87 1.36 8.89
N ALA A 94 14.17 0.77 7.76
CA ALA A 94 15.52 0.67 7.24
C ALA A 94 16.07 2.07 6.88
N TRP A 95 15.29 2.87 6.13
CA TRP A 95 15.69 4.21 5.72
C TRP A 95 15.86 5.16 6.91
N CYS A 96 14.99 5.14 7.90
CA CYS A 96 15.10 5.98 9.09
C CYS A 96 16.30 5.63 9.98
N GLY A 97 16.73 4.36 9.98
CA GLY A 97 17.84 3.89 10.81
C GLY A 97 17.66 4.25 12.28
N GLU A 98 18.67 4.91 12.86
CA GLU A 98 18.63 5.36 14.27
C GLU A 98 18.08 6.79 14.44
N HIS A 99 17.68 7.47 13.35
CA HIS A 99 17.32 8.91 13.40
C HIS A 99 15.81 9.14 13.55
N ALA A 100 14.97 8.17 13.22
CA ALA A 100 13.52 8.21 13.43
C ALA A 100 12.94 6.81 13.60
N ARG A 101 11.69 6.74 14.06
CA ARG A 101 10.95 5.46 14.19
C ARG A 101 9.85 5.40 13.14
N ALA A 102 9.83 4.32 12.38
CA ALA A 102 8.70 4.00 11.51
C ALA A 102 7.65 3.19 12.30
N THR A 103 6.43 3.67 12.36
CA THR A 103 5.29 3.03 13.02
C THR A 103 4.14 2.88 12.03
N THR A 104 3.16 2.00 12.28
CA THR A 104 2.07 1.77 11.34
C THR A 104 0.75 1.40 12.02
N HIS A 105 -0.35 1.79 11.39
CA HIS A 105 -1.68 1.24 11.56
C HIS A 105 -2.28 0.83 10.19
N ALA A 106 -1.46 0.73 9.14
CA ALA A 106 -1.91 0.16 7.88
C ALA A 106 -2.45 -1.27 8.10
N THR A 107 -3.48 -1.64 7.36
CA THR A 107 -4.14 -2.94 7.53
C THR A 107 -4.43 -3.59 6.20
N MET A 108 -4.39 -4.93 6.18
CA MET A 108 -4.76 -5.77 5.05
C MET A 108 -6.12 -6.47 5.27
N GLN A 109 -6.93 -6.01 6.20
CA GLN A 109 -8.25 -6.59 6.46
C GLN A 109 -9.23 -6.22 5.35
N MET A 110 -9.02 -6.77 4.15
CA MET A 110 -9.76 -6.42 2.92
C MET A 110 -11.28 -6.42 3.13
N MET A 111 -11.83 -7.46 3.77
CA MET A 111 -13.28 -7.54 4.00
C MET A 111 -13.79 -6.37 4.85
N ALA A 112 -13.11 -6.05 5.95
CA ALA A 112 -13.50 -4.95 6.81
C ALA A 112 -13.35 -3.60 6.10
N MET A 113 -12.31 -3.42 5.30
CA MET A 113 -12.05 -2.17 4.58
C MET A 113 -13.07 -1.93 3.46
N PHE A 114 -13.49 -2.95 2.71
CA PHE A 114 -14.53 -2.79 1.70
C PHE A 114 -15.94 -2.64 2.30
N THR A 115 -16.20 -3.14 3.50
CA THR A 115 -17.51 -3.01 4.16
C THR A 115 -17.62 -1.76 5.03
N ASN A 116 -16.53 -1.35 5.69
CA ASN A 116 -16.51 -0.23 6.63
C ASN A 116 -15.26 0.67 6.46
N PRO A 117 -14.99 1.20 5.25
CA PRO A 117 -13.74 1.93 4.98
C PRO A 117 -13.56 3.16 5.86
N LEU A 118 -14.64 3.90 6.17
CA LEU A 118 -14.58 5.10 7.01
C LEU A 118 -14.21 4.76 8.46
N GLN A 119 -14.75 3.67 9.01
CA GLN A 119 -14.42 3.26 10.38
C GLN A 119 -12.95 2.86 10.49
N ILE A 120 -12.46 2.06 9.52
CA ILE A 120 -11.06 1.63 9.50
C ILE A 120 -10.15 2.83 9.27
N GLY A 121 -10.47 3.72 8.34
CA GLY A 121 -9.72 4.96 8.11
C GLY A 121 -9.63 5.83 9.35
N ALA A 122 -10.74 6.01 10.07
CA ALA A 122 -10.77 6.75 11.34
C ALA A 122 -9.88 6.12 12.41
N GLN A 123 -9.87 4.78 12.53
CA GLN A 123 -8.97 4.06 13.45
C GLN A 123 -7.50 4.26 13.10
N GLN A 124 -7.14 4.23 11.82
CA GLN A 124 -5.78 4.47 11.35
C GLN A 124 -5.33 5.90 11.67
N VAL A 125 -6.18 6.89 11.41
CA VAL A 125 -5.90 8.30 11.74
C VAL A 125 -5.74 8.50 13.25
N ALA A 126 -6.63 7.92 14.06
CA ALA A 126 -6.51 7.97 15.53
C ALA A 126 -5.20 7.32 16.01
N GLY A 127 -4.77 6.24 15.36
CA GLY A 127 -3.47 5.61 15.61
C GLY A 127 -2.29 6.53 15.31
N ALA A 128 -2.34 7.25 14.19
CA ALA A 128 -1.33 8.23 13.83
C ALA A 128 -1.26 9.41 14.80
N GLN A 129 -2.42 9.91 15.25
CA GLN A 129 -2.51 10.94 16.28
C GLN A 129 -1.89 10.48 17.61
N LYS A 130 -2.26 9.28 18.06
CA LYS A 130 -1.70 8.68 19.29
C LYS A 130 -0.20 8.44 19.20
N ALA A 131 0.32 8.18 18.00
CA ALA A 131 1.75 8.02 17.75
C ALA A 131 2.51 9.34 17.80
N GLU A 132 1.83 10.49 17.85
CA GLU A 132 2.45 11.83 17.79
C GLU A 132 3.44 11.94 16.62
N ALA A 133 3.00 11.49 15.45
CA ALA A 133 3.87 11.39 14.28
C ALA A 133 4.28 12.78 13.75
N VAL A 134 5.56 12.95 13.45
CA VAL A 134 6.09 14.15 12.77
C VAL A 134 5.70 14.21 11.31
N GLY A 135 5.28 13.07 10.73
CA GLY A 135 4.75 12.97 9.39
C GLY A 135 3.99 11.66 9.20
N VAL A 136 2.98 11.67 8.34
CA VAL A 136 2.12 10.52 8.03
C VAL A 136 2.23 10.18 6.55
N LEU A 137 2.49 8.91 6.25
CA LEU A 137 2.43 8.37 4.91
C LEU A 137 1.10 7.66 4.70
N ALA A 138 0.29 8.19 3.82
CA ALA A 138 -1.03 7.74 3.42
C ALA A 138 -1.02 7.31 1.93
N VAL A 139 0.00 6.52 1.53
CA VAL A 139 0.31 6.23 0.12
C VAL A 139 -0.84 5.57 -0.62
N ASP A 140 -1.49 4.59 0.00
CA ASP A 140 -2.64 3.88 -0.55
C ASP A 140 -3.91 4.01 0.33
N PHE A 141 -3.95 5.04 1.17
CA PHE A 141 -5.08 5.31 2.06
C PHE A 141 -6.38 5.60 1.31
N ALA A 142 -6.31 6.41 0.24
CA ALA A 142 -7.46 6.78 -0.58
C ALA A 142 -8.08 5.60 -1.36
N PHE A 143 -7.32 4.51 -1.55
CA PHE A 143 -7.73 3.34 -2.32
C PHE A 143 -9.07 2.76 -1.85
N TRP A 144 -9.26 2.59 -0.56
CA TRP A 144 -10.46 1.98 0.02
C TRP A 144 -11.75 2.80 -0.13
N PHE A 145 -11.63 4.09 -0.38
CA PHE A 145 -12.77 4.98 -0.57
C PHE A 145 -13.17 5.12 -2.04
N ALA A 146 -12.28 4.73 -2.96
CA ALA A 146 -12.48 4.86 -4.39
C ALA A 146 -12.73 3.53 -5.09
N TYR A 147 -12.07 2.46 -4.64
CA TYR A 147 -12.21 1.10 -5.17
C TYR A 147 -13.20 0.28 -4.33
N GLY A 148 -13.68 -0.83 -4.90
CA GLY A 148 -14.66 -1.67 -4.25
C GLY A 148 -16.06 -1.46 -4.81
N TYR A 149 -17.04 -2.09 -4.18
CA TYR A 149 -18.44 -1.92 -4.55
C TYR A 149 -19.04 -0.70 -3.86
N VAL A 150 -19.80 0.07 -4.59
CA VAL A 150 -20.63 1.15 -4.05
C VAL A 150 -22.10 0.85 -4.26
N ALA A 151 -22.93 1.32 -3.35
CA ALA A 151 -24.38 1.16 -3.44
C ALA A 151 -25.01 2.33 -4.18
N GLY A 152 -26.11 2.08 -4.90
CA GLY A 152 -26.89 3.07 -5.63
C GLY A 152 -26.64 3.05 -7.14
N ASP A 153 -27.48 3.79 -7.86
CA ASP A 153 -27.47 3.82 -9.32
C ASP A 153 -26.49 4.86 -9.90
N ASP A 154 -26.01 5.79 -9.06
CA ASP A 154 -25.01 6.80 -9.43
C ASP A 154 -23.64 6.44 -8.79
N GLU A 155 -22.88 5.66 -9.52
CA GLU A 155 -21.54 5.22 -9.10
C GLU A 155 -20.59 6.40 -8.87
N ALA A 156 -20.64 7.41 -9.75
CA ALA A 156 -19.74 8.57 -9.68
C ALA A 156 -19.97 9.36 -8.40
N LYS A 157 -21.24 9.65 -8.10
CA LYS A 157 -21.62 10.34 -6.87
C LYS A 157 -21.26 9.52 -5.63
N ALA A 158 -21.59 8.24 -5.62
CA ALA A 158 -21.35 7.37 -4.46
C ALA A 158 -19.85 7.25 -4.12
N ARG A 159 -18.99 7.07 -5.13
CA ARG A 159 -17.53 7.01 -4.95
C ARG A 159 -16.97 8.39 -4.56
N GLY A 160 -17.44 9.47 -5.20
CA GLY A 160 -17.02 10.83 -4.88
C GLY A 160 -17.33 11.22 -3.43
N ASP A 161 -18.54 10.93 -2.96
CA ASP A 161 -18.99 11.21 -1.59
C ASP A 161 -18.19 10.36 -0.56
N LEU A 162 -17.96 9.09 -0.87
CA LEU A 162 -17.18 8.22 0.01
C LEU A 162 -15.73 8.68 0.11
N LEU A 163 -15.12 9.03 -1.02
CA LEU A 163 -13.76 9.56 -1.07
C LEU A 163 -13.65 10.89 -0.31
N ALA A 164 -14.62 11.82 -0.49
CA ALA A 164 -14.64 13.09 0.25
C ALA A 164 -14.58 12.84 1.76
N ARG A 165 -15.46 11.98 2.27
CA ARG A 165 -15.50 11.62 3.69
C ARG A 165 -14.22 10.91 4.16
N GLY A 166 -13.61 10.09 3.30
CA GLY A 166 -12.33 9.44 3.60
C GLY A 166 -11.19 10.46 3.71
N LEU A 167 -11.15 11.44 2.83
CA LEU A 167 -10.16 12.52 2.86
C LEU A 167 -10.34 13.44 4.07
N GLU A 168 -11.58 13.75 4.47
CA GLU A 168 -11.88 14.54 5.67
C GLU A 168 -11.32 13.92 6.95
N LEU A 169 -11.17 12.60 7.02
CA LEU A 169 -10.53 11.96 8.18
C LEU A 169 -9.11 12.48 8.40
N LEU A 170 -8.39 12.82 7.32
CA LEU A 170 -7.01 13.32 7.39
C LEU A 170 -6.91 14.72 8.01
N ASP A 171 -8.00 15.48 8.08
CA ASP A 171 -8.04 16.80 8.74
C ASP A 171 -7.74 16.72 10.25
N GLY A 172 -7.88 15.54 10.84
CA GLY A 172 -7.46 15.27 12.21
C GLY A 172 -5.94 15.26 12.43
N LEU A 173 -5.13 15.23 11.36
CA LEU A 173 -3.68 15.17 11.42
C LEU A 173 -3.06 16.56 11.28
N ARG A 174 -2.18 16.93 12.22
CA ARG A 174 -1.57 18.27 12.27
C ARG A 174 -0.25 18.37 11.51
N GLY A 175 0.49 17.26 11.43
CA GLY A 175 1.80 17.18 10.77
C GLY A 175 1.69 17.04 9.25
N PRO A 176 2.83 17.03 8.54
CA PRO A 176 2.89 16.74 7.13
C PRO A 176 2.30 15.37 6.77
N ILE A 177 1.55 15.32 5.68
CA ILE A 177 0.91 14.11 5.15
C ILE A 177 1.39 13.90 3.72
N VAL A 178 1.85 12.70 3.40
CA VAL A 178 2.11 12.24 2.03
C VAL A 178 0.92 11.41 1.59
N LEU A 179 0.10 11.94 0.70
CA LEU A 179 -1.12 11.30 0.21
C LEU A 179 -0.92 10.84 -1.23
N GLY A 180 -1.11 9.53 -1.49
CA GLY A 180 -1.12 9.02 -2.85
C GLY A 180 -2.44 9.29 -3.56
N ASP A 181 -2.37 9.56 -4.86
CA ASP A 181 -3.52 9.51 -5.74
C ASP A 181 -3.84 8.06 -6.17
N LEU A 182 -4.91 7.86 -6.95
CA LEU A 182 -5.40 6.55 -7.34
C LEU A 182 -4.71 6.08 -8.62
N PRO A 183 -3.84 5.07 -8.55
CA PRO A 183 -3.25 4.47 -9.75
C PRO A 183 -4.28 3.65 -10.53
N ASP A 184 -4.15 3.56 -11.84
CA ASP A 184 -4.98 2.66 -12.65
C ASP A 184 -4.68 1.19 -12.34
N MET A 185 -5.69 0.48 -11.84
CA MET A 185 -5.63 -0.95 -11.51
C MET A 185 -6.31 -1.85 -12.54
N THR A 186 -6.60 -1.32 -13.73
CA THR A 186 -7.07 -2.12 -14.87
C THR A 186 -6.02 -3.19 -15.18
N GLY A 187 -6.45 -4.44 -15.28
CA GLY A 187 -5.54 -5.58 -15.47
C GLY A 187 -5.17 -6.31 -14.17
N ALA A 188 -5.57 -5.80 -13.00
CA ALA A 188 -5.50 -6.58 -11.76
C ALA A 188 -6.27 -7.90 -11.91
N LEU A 189 -5.75 -8.98 -11.31
CA LEU A 189 -6.42 -10.27 -11.37
C LEU A 189 -7.82 -10.20 -10.74
N PRO A 190 -8.87 -10.71 -11.43
CA PRO A 190 -10.26 -10.56 -10.98
C PRO A 190 -10.57 -11.19 -9.61
N ARG A 191 -9.73 -12.14 -9.16
CA ARG A 191 -9.83 -12.73 -7.81
C ARG A 191 -9.37 -11.76 -6.71
N MET A 192 -8.55 -10.75 -7.07
CA MET A 192 -8.07 -9.72 -6.16
C MET A 192 -8.94 -8.47 -6.22
N LEU A 193 -9.24 -8.01 -7.44
CA LEU A 193 -10.04 -6.82 -7.67
C LEU A 193 -10.90 -7.05 -8.94
N LYS A 194 -12.21 -7.25 -8.75
CA LYS A 194 -13.12 -7.48 -9.88
C LYS A 194 -13.24 -6.23 -10.73
N PRO A 195 -13.45 -6.36 -12.06
CA PRO A 195 -13.62 -5.20 -12.93
C PRO A 195 -14.67 -4.19 -12.44
N ALA A 196 -15.79 -4.66 -11.90
CA ALA A 196 -16.84 -3.79 -11.33
C ALA A 196 -16.44 -3.05 -10.03
N GLN A 197 -15.28 -3.37 -9.45
CA GLN A 197 -14.74 -2.67 -8.29
C GLN A 197 -13.76 -1.57 -8.69
N ILE A 198 -13.37 -1.52 -9.97
CA ILE A 198 -12.41 -0.55 -10.52
C ILE A 198 -13.21 0.59 -11.15
N PRO A 199 -13.04 1.84 -10.70
CA PRO A 199 -13.67 2.97 -11.37
C PRO A 199 -13.18 3.08 -12.82
N GLY A 200 -14.08 3.39 -13.75
CA GLY A 200 -13.70 3.65 -15.14
C GLY A 200 -12.71 4.83 -15.24
N VAL A 201 -11.99 4.91 -16.35
CA VAL A 201 -10.88 5.88 -16.55
C VAL A 201 -11.31 7.33 -16.28
N GLU A 202 -12.47 7.74 -16.79
CA GLU A 202 -12.99 9.09 -16.61
C GLU A 202 -13.37 9.38 -15.16
N LEU A 203 -14.01 8.40 -14.51
CA LEU A 203 -14.36 8.51 -13.09
C LEU A 203 -13.10 8.55 -12.23
N GLN A 204 -12.11 7.71 -12.52
CA GLN A 204 -10.84 7.74 -11.81
C GLN A 204 -10.13 9.09 -11.96
N ALA A 205 -10.15 9.70 -13.15
CA ALA A 205 -9.61 11.04 -13.35
C ALA A 205 -10.34 12.09 -12.49
N THR A 206 -11.68 11.99 -12.38
CA THR A 206 -12.50 12.85 -11.52
C THR A 206 -12.14 12.68 -10.04
N LEU A 207 -12.00 11.44 -9.57
CA LEU A 207 -11.61 11.14 -8.18
C LEU A 207 -10.19 11.64 -7.89
N ASN A 208 -9.25 11.50 -8.83
CA ASN A 208 -7.90 12.04 -8.69
C ASN A 208 -7.87 13.57 -8.67
N ALA A 209 -8.74 14.23 -9.45
CA ALA A 209 -8.89 15.67 -9.37
C ALA A 209 -9.41 16.12 -7.98
N GLN A 210 -10.31 15.35 -7.37
CA GLN A 210 -10.78 15.59 -6.00
C GLN A 210 -9.65 15.46 -4.96
N ILE A 211 -8.81 14.41 -5.07
CA ILE A 211 -7.63 14.24 -4.20
C ILE A 211 -6.65 15.41 -4.39
N ALA A 212 -6.40 15.82 -5.63
CA ALA A 212 -5.52 16.93 -5.93
C ALA A 212 -6.05 18.26 -5.36
N ALA A 213 -7.37 18.50 -5.45
CA ALA A 213 -8.03 19.68 -4.87
C ALA A 213 -7.91 19.66 -3.33
N PHE A 214 -8.12 18.49 -2.70
CA PHE A 214 -7.93 18.32 -1.26
C PHE A 214 -6.51 18.65 -0.83
N ALA A 215 -5.50 18.12 -1.53
CA ALA A 215 -4.10 18.38 -1.23
C ALA A 215 -3.72 19.87 -1.45
N LYS A 216 -4.20 20.47 -2.54
CA LYS A 216 -3.96 21.88 -2.85
C LYS A 216 -4.51 22.83 -1.78
N ALA A 217 -5.64 22.50 -1.18
CA ALA A 217 -6.27 23.30 -0.14
C ALA A 217 -5.57 23.20 1.23
N ARG A 218 -4.59 22.28 1.39
CA ARG A 218 -3.94 21.96 2.67
C ARG A 218 -2.43 22.00 2.55
N PRO A 219 -1.76 23.02 3.11
CA PRO A 219 -0.31 23.20 2.95
C PRO A 219 0.54 22.06 3.57
N ASN A 220 -0.05 21.31 4.51
CA ASN A 220 0.60 20.14 5.11
C ASN A 220 0.41 18.84 4.32
N VAL A 221 -0.38 18.82 3.23
CA VAL A 221 -0.57 17.64 2.39
C VAL A 221 0.29 17.72 1.14
N ARG A 222 1.10 16.71 0.92
CA ARG A 222 1.92 16.52 -0.28
C ARG A 222 1.36 15.37 -1.09
N LEU A 223 1.00 15.65 -2.35
CA LEU A 223 0.48 14.63 -3.26
C LEU A 223 1.64 13.78 -3.82
N LEU A 224 1.48 12.47 -3.76
CA LEU A 224 2.35 11.49 -4.41
C LEU A 224 1.65 11.00 -5.69
N PRO A 225 2.24 11.23 -6.89
CA PRO A 225 1.56 10.98 -8.15
C PRO A 225 1.63 9.49 -8.59
N LEU A 226 0.98 8.60 -7.84
CA LEU A 226 0.94 7.15 -8.13
C LEU A 226 0.24 6.85 -9.46
N ALA A 227 -0.79 7.61 -9.83
CA ALA A 227 -1.47 7.46 -11.11
C ALA A 227 -0.52 7.69 -12.29
N THR A 228 0.33 8.70 -12.21
CA THR A 228 1.35 8.98 -13.23
C THR A 228 2.41 7.90 -13.25
N LEU A 229 2.89 7.47 -12.09
CA LEU A 229 3.89 6.41 -11.95
C LEU A 229 3.38 5.09 -12.55
N MET A 230 2.16 4.67 -12.19
CA MET A 230 1.57 3.42 -12.69
C MET A 230 1.30 3.48 -14.19
N ARG A 231 0.80 4.60 -14.70
CA ARG A 231 0.62 4.78 -16.14
C ARG A 231 1.94 4.64 -16.88
N GLN A 232 3.00 5.34 -16.43
CA GLN A 232 4.32 5.24 -17.03
C GLN A 232 4.85 3.81 -16.98
N LEU A 233 4.72 3.13 -15.83
CA LEU A 233 5.13 1.75 -15.67
C LEU A 233 4.43 0.83 -16.70
N LYS A 234 3.12 1.01 -16.91
CA LYS A 234 2.32 0.17 -17.80
C LYS A 234 2.54 0.45 -19.29
N THR A 235 2.88 1.67 -19.67
CA THR A 235 3.09 2.04 -21.09
C THR A 235 4.54 1.88 -21.52
N ASP A 236 5.44 2.63 -20.88
CA ASP A 236 6.82 2.76 -21.31
C ASP A 236 7.81 2.00 -20.42
N GLY A 237 7.33 1.52 -19.28
CA GLY A 237 8.19 1.07 -18.19
C GLY A 237 8.79 2.26 -17.41
N VAL A 238 9.54 1.95 -16.37
CA VAL A 238 10.28 2.93 -15.56
C VAL A 238 11.77 2.62 -15.58
N ASP A 239 12.59 3.63 -15.46
CA ASP A 239 14.04 3.44 -15.34
C ASP A 239 14.41 3.19 -13.87
N LEU A 240 15.04 2.04 -13.60
CA LEU A 240 15.68 1.78 -12.33
C LEU A 240 16.99 2.57 -12.29
N PRO A 241 17.17 3.50 -11.33
CA PRO A 241 18.31 4.44 -11.33
C PRO A 241 19.55 3.81 -10.71
N LEU A 242 20.16 2.88 -11.42
CA LEU A 242 21.36 2.17 -10.96
C LEU A 242 22.63 3.01 -11.16
N ALA A 243 23.61 2.82 -10.30
CA ALA A 243 24.93 3.45 -10.42
C ALA A 243 25.64 3.05 -11.73
N SER A 244 25.37 1.86 -12.26
CA SER A 244 25.89 1.38 -13.55
C SER A 244 25.19 1.95 -14.78
N GLY A 245 24.20 2.79 -14.61
CA GLY A 245 23.30 3.32 -15.63
C GLY A 245 21.89 2.79 -15.52
N PRO A 246 20.90 3.51 -16.07
CA PRO A 246 19.49 3.15 -15.91
C PRO A 246 19.17 1.83 -16.64
N VAL A 247 18.29 1.03 -16.01
CA VAL A 247 17.75 -0.20 -16.58
C VAL A 247 16.25 -0.10 -16.64
N ARG A 248 15.66 -0.32 -17.82
CA ARG A 248 14.21 -0.27 -18.03
C ARG A 248 13.53 -1.46 -17.38
N ALA A 249 12.57 -1.19 -16.50
CA ALA A 249 11.70 -2.19 -15.86
C ALA A 249 10.25 -1.99 -16.32
N HIS A 250 9.58 -3.11 -16.58
CA HIS A 250 8.16 -3.20 -16.94
C HIS A 250 7.33 -3.78 -15.79
N PRO A 251 5.99 -3.78 -15.86
CA PRO A 251 5.14 -4.22 -14.75
C PRO A 251 5.53 -5.56 -14.13
N GLY A 252 5.86 -6.58 -14.95
CA GLY A 252 6.25 -7.89 -14.47
C GLY A 252 7.53 -7.93 -13.63
N ALA A 253 8.36 -6.88 -13.69
CA ALA A 253 9.55 -6.75 -12.86
C ALA A 253 9.27 -6.11 -11.50
N LEU A 254 8.22 -5.30 -11.37
CA LEU A 254 7.93 -4.49 -10.19
C LEU A 254 6.63 -4.86 -9.48
N LEU A 255 5.72 -5.58 -10.17
CA LEU A 255 4.45 -6.03 -9.62
C LEU A 255 4.47 -7.53 -9.37
N GLN A 256 3.68 -7.96 -8.38
CA GLN A 256 3.39 -9.36 -8.14
C GLN A 256 2.54 -9.94 -9.28
N GLY A 257 2.36 -11.25 -9.30
CA GLY A 257 1.56 -11.94 -10.33
C GLY A 257 0.10 -11.47 -10.43
N ASP A 258 -0.42 -10.83 -9.39
CA ASP A 258 -1.76 -10.27 -9.35
C ASP A 258 -1.92 -8.93 -10.10
N GLN A 259 -0.85 -8.33 -10.58
CA GLN A 259 -0.80 -7.04 -11.30
C GLN A 259 -1.41 -5.86 -10.51
N LEU A 260 -1.45 -5.99 -9.18
CA LEU A 260 -2.01 -5.01 -8.26
C LEU A 260 -0.97 -4.56 -7.23
N HIS A 261 -0.24 -5.51 -6.66
CA HIS A 261 0.68 -5.24 -5.56
C HIS A 261 2.12 -5.20 -6.03
N ALA A 262 2.91 -4.30 -5.45
CA ALA A 262 4.33 -4.26 -5.67
C ALA A 262 5.01 -5.53 -5.12
N ASN A 263 5.98 -6.09 -5.85
CA ASN A 263 6.91 -7.09 -5.34
C ASN A 263 8.05 -6.39 -4.57
N ARG A 264 9.07 -7.12 -4.11
CA ARG A 264 10.18 -6.56 -3.33
C ARG A 264 10.94 -5.46 -4.10
N LEU A 265 11.21 -5.67 -5.38
CA LEU A 265 11.88 -4.69 -6.22
C LEU A 265 11.00 -3.46 -6.47
N GLY A 266 9.69 -3.67 -6.64
CA GLY A 266 8.71 -2.58 -6.72
C GLY A 266 8.61 -1.77 -5.42
N MET A 267 8.71 -2.40 -4.26
CA MET A 267 8.77 -1.71 -2.97
C MET A 267 10.08 -0.93 -2.79
N ALA A 268 11.21 -1.46 -3.26
CA ALA A 268 12.47 -0.73 -3.31
C ALA A 268 12.36 0.52 -4.20
N TYR A 269 11.75 0.37 -5.37
CA TYR A 269 11.49 1.49 -6.28
C TYR A 269 10.57 2.54 -5.67
N LEU A 270 9.51 2.12 -5.00
CA LEU A 270 8.60 3.02 -4.28
C LEU A 270 9.33 3.77 -3.16
N GLY A 271 10.19 3.10 -2.39
CA GLY A 271 11.01 3.72 -1.36
C GLY A 271 11.94 4.81 -1.93
N TRP A 272 12.64 4.50 -3.02
CA TRP A 272 13.48 5.45 -3.73
C TRP A 272 12.66 6.62 -4.29
N PHE A 273 11.53 6.35 -4.92
CA PHE A 273 10.63 7.37 -5.47
C PHE A 273 10.07 8.30 -4.39
N LEU A 274 9.80 7.77 -3.20
CA LEU A 274 9.33 8.53 -2.04
C LEU A 274 10.41 9.40 -1.39
N GLN A 275 11.69 9.08 -1.56
CA GLN A 275 12.79 9.66 -0.78
C GLN A 275 12.80 11.20 -0.76
N PRO A 276 12.64 11.93 -1.88
CA PRO A 276 12.62 13.40 -1.84
C PRO A 276 11.49 13.93 -0.95
N THR A 277 10.32 13.27 -0.97
CA THR A 277 9.16 13.64 -0.15
C THR A 277 9.39 13.30 1.33
N LEU A 278 10.02 12.17 1.61
CA LEU A 278 10.38 11.76 2.98
C LEU A 278 11.36 12.75 3.61
N ARG A 279 12.39 13.16 2.88
CA ARG A 279 13.36 14.16 3.36
C ARG A 279 12.67 15.46 3.75
N ALA A 280 11.68 15.88 3.01
CA ALA A 280 10.93 17.10 3.26
C ALA A 280 9.96 17.04 4.45
N LEU A 281 9.82 15.87 5.12
CA LEU A 281 9.08 15.76 6.39
C LEU A 281 9.89 16.28 7.59
N PHE A 282 11.19 16.44 7.43
CA PHE A 282 12.11 16.78 8.51
C PHE A 282 12.65 18.20 8.34
N ALA A 283 12.97 18.84 9.46
CA ALA A 283 13.67 20.13 9.43
C ALA A 283 15.04 20.00 8.75
N ALA A 284 15.52 21.06 8.09
CA ALA A 284 16.70 21.03 7.22
C ALA A 284 17.98 20.54 7.94
N GLU A 285 18.09 20.77 9.24
CA GLU A 285 19.22 20.33 10.08
C GLU A 285 19.13 18.86 10.49
N HIS A 286 17.97 18.23 10.37
CA HIS A 286 17.78 16.83 10.74
C HIS A 286 18.55 15.89 9.80
N PRO A 287 19.23 14.83 10.28
CA PRO A 287 20.01 13.93 9.42
C PRO A 287 19.21 13.35 8.27
N LEU A 288 17.95 12.98 8.48
CA LEU A 288 17.07 12.43 7.44
C LEU A 288 16.70 13.44 6.36
N ALA A 289 16.73 14.74 6.63
CA ALA A 289 16.51 15.77 5.60
C ALA A 289 17.63 15.79 4.56
N LYS A 290 18.83 15.33 4.93
CA LYS A 290 20.03 15.28 4.09
C LYS A 290 20.37 13.89 3.58
N GLN A 291 19.64 12.87 4.06
CA GLN A 291 19.91 11.47 3.71
C GLN A 291 19.55 11.19 2.24
N GLU A 292 20.52 10.65 1.52
CA GLU A 292 20.33 10.17 0.15
C GLU A 292 20.77 8.73 0.05
N TRP A 293 19.78 7.85 -0.10
CA TRP A 293 20.03 6.47 -0.42
C TRP A 293 20.04 6.27 -1.92
N THR A 294 20.97 5.47 -2.41
CA THR A 294 20.93 4.98 -3.78
C THR A 294 19.79 3.98 -3.93
N PHE A 295 19.40 3.68 -5.16
CA PHE A 295 18.40 2.66 -5.41
C PHE A 295 18.83 1.29 -4.89
N GLU A 296 20.12 0.94 -5.05
CA GLU A 296 20.68 -0.32 -4.57
C GLU A 296 20.58 -0.47 -3.05
N GLN A 297 20.66 0.62 -2.29
CA GLN A 297 20.43 0.58 -0.84
C GLN A 297 18.98 0.25 -0.49
N PHE A 298 18.02 0.75 -1.26
CA PHE A 298 16.62 0.35 -1.13
C PHE A 298 16.40 -1.11 -1.54
N VAL A 299 17.08 -1.57 -2.60
CA VAL A 299 17.05 -2.98 -3.03
C VAL A 299 17.54 -3.88 -1.91
N GLY A 300 18.69 -3.58 -1.28
CA GLY A 300 19.20 -4.31 -0.13
C GLY A 300 18.25 -4.29 1.07
N ALA A 301 17.63 -3.14 1.37
CA ALA A 301 16.65 -3.01 2.45
C ALA A 301 15.37 -3.84 2.22
N CYS A 302 15.05 -4.14 0.96
CA CYS A 302 13.91 -4.97 0.57
C CYS A 302 14.29 -6.45 0.33
N GLY A 303 15.57 -6.82 0.37
CA GLY A 303 16.06 -8.16 0.00
C GLY A 303 15.72 -8.51 -1.45
N ALA A 304 15.89 -7.57 -2.38
CA ALA A 304 15.48 -7.67 -3.78
C ALA A 304 16.67 -7.76 -4.75
N GLU A 305 17.84 -8.16 -4.25
CA GLU A 305 19.08 -8.23 -5.05
C GLU A 305 18.96 -9.23 -6.20
N ASP A 306 18.36 -10.39 -5.94
CA ASP A 306 18.15 -11.43 -6.97
C ASP A 306 17.13 -10.96 -8.01
N ASP A 307 16.05 -10.27 -7.59
CA ASP A 307 15.06 -9.71 -8.50
C ASP A 307 15.70 -8.66 -9.40
N LEU A 308 16.55 -7.80 -8.86
CA LEU A 308 17.31 -6.80 -9.64
C LEU A 308 18.27 -7.47 -10.64
N ALA A 309 19.01 -8.49 -10.19
CA ALA A 309 19.94 -9.22 -11.06
C ALA A 309 19.21 -9.87 -12.25
N ALA A 310 18.02 -10.42 -12.03
CA ALA A 310 17.19 -10.99 -13.09
C ALA A 310 16.76 -9.93 -14.13
N VAL A 311 16.34 -8.73 -13.66
CA VAL A 311 15.96 -7.61 -14.55
C VAL A 311 17.17 -7.14 -15.38
N GLN A 312 18.34 -7.01 -14.76
CA GLN A 312 19.57 -6.62 -15.46
C GLN A 312 20.00 -7.65 -16.50
N ALA A 313 19.87 -8.94 -16.20
CA ALA A 313 20.17 -10.03 -17.13
C ALA A 313 19.23 -10.00 -18.34
N ALA A 314 17.93 -9.82 -18.11
CA ALA A 314 16.94 -9.69 -19.17
C ALA A 314 17.20 -8.49 -20.09
N ALA A 315 17.59 -7.34 -19.54
CA ALA A 315 17.93 -6.15 -20.31
C ALA A 315 19.17 -6.37 -21.21
N LYS A 316 20.19 -7.05 -20.71
CA LYS A 316 21.39 -7.41 -21.49
C LYS A 316 21.07 -8.38 -22.62
N GLY A 317 20.20 -9.37 -22.37
CA GLY A 317 19.75 -10.33 -23.38
C GLY A 317 18.93 -9.70 -24.50
N ALA A 318 18.08 -8.71 -24.16
CA ALA A 318 17.28 -7.98 -25.15
C ALA A 318 18.11 -7.08 -26.08
N GLY A 319 19.30 -6.64 -25.64
CA GLY A 319 20.26 -5.86 -26.44
C GLY A 319 21.12 -6.72 -27.39
N ALA A 320 21.16 -8.01 -27.23
CA ALA A 320 21.86 -8.91 -28.13
C ALA A 320 21.00 -9.13 -29.39
N LYS A 321 21.30 -8.37 -30.44
CA LYS A 321 20.70 -8.54 -31.78
C LYS A 321 20.80 -10.02 -32.16
N PRO A 322 19.71 -10.70 -32.58
CA PRO A 322 19.80 -12.06 -33.07
C PRO A 322 20.88 -12.08 -34.16
N ALA A 323 21.86 -12.98 -34.01
CA ALA A 323 22.87 -13.22 -35.03
C ALA A 323 22.13 -13.45 -36.34
N ALA A 324 22.50 -12.66 -37.38
CA ALA A 324 21.89 -12.78 -38.70
C ALA A 324 21.95 -14.24 -39.09
N ALA A 325 20.79 -14.84 -39.43
CA ALA A 325 20.73 -16.17 -39.92
C ALA A 325 21.70 -16.27 -41.11
N PRO A 326 22.52 -17.33 -41.22
CA PRO A 326 23.44 -17.48 -42.31
C PRO A 326 22.63 -17.41 -43.62
N ALA A 327 23.03 -16.49 -44.50
CA ALA A 327 22.45 -16.39 -45.82
C ALA A 327 22.51 -17.76 -46.50
N ASP A 328 21.33 -18.36 -46.71
CA ASP A 328 21.21 -19.62 -47.41
C ASP A 328 21.73 -19.41 -48.81
N GLY A 329 22.94 -19.92 -49.05
CA GLY A 329 23.61 -19.83 -50.32
C GLY A 329 22.80 -20.54 -51.38
N SER A 330 22.21 -19.76 -52.26
CA SER A 330 21.58 -20.20 -53.51
C SER A 330 22.44 -21.28 -54.15
N ARG A 331 22.02 -22.51 -54.14
CA ARG A 331 22.44 -23.51 -55.15
C ARG A 331 21.53 -23.37 -56.35
N GLY A 332 21.98 -22.53 -57.28
CA GLY A 332 21.62 -22.70 -58.68
C GLY A 332 22.26 -24.00 -59.19
N GLY A 333 21.48 -24.83 -59.87
CA GLY A 333 21.95 -26.06 -60.43
C GLY A 333 20.94 -26.70 -61.38
N LYS A 334 21.01 -26.27 -62.66
CA LYS A 334 20.59 -26.96 -63.91
C LYS A 334 19.21 -27.60 -63.96
#